data_da033306983d79cedc02c18f418246e5
#
_entry.id   da033306983d79cedc02c18f418246e5
#
_cell.length_a   1.000
_cell.length_b   1.000
_cell.length_c   1.000
_cell.angle_alpha   90.00
_cell.angle_beta   90.00
_cell.angle_gamma   90.00
#
_symmetry.space_group_name_H-M   'P 1'
#
loop_
_entity.id
_entity.type
_entity.pdbx_description
1 polymer ?
#
loop_
_entity_poly.entity_id
_entity_poly.type
_entity_poly.pdbx_seq_one_letter_code
_entity_poly.pdbx_strand_id
1 'polypeptide(L)'
;AGIGAASVFLLMKNDGFSGLLAKTGEAPFQFTSAEWPAMRVITLFCAFFLGEMLVPPYAVRCFIARNPRGARWGVAGSGIFLLCFLPVAIFIMGLSAQVDPGVQQAVLETGSADSQIVFPTLMRETFPAAIAGIMIAALIAAVMSSGDSCLSCISTIVMEDIYRKLVDPGASDRRLLRIAKMATLVTGVIAALCSCVYSDIVAILEFVYDFWAPTMVAPFLVGLFLYGKSQSYAATLC
;
A
#
# COMPACT_ATOMS: atom_id res chain seq x y z
N ALA A 1 -14.21 6.46 -4.56
CA ALA A 1 -15.64 6.79 -4.46
C ALA A 1 -16.36 5.88 -3.44
N GLY A 2 -16.22 4.54 -3.51
CA GLY A 2 -16.91 3.60 -2.63
C GLY A 2 -16.63 3.80 -1.14
N ILE A 3 -15.34 3.89 -0.77
CA ILE A 3 -14.92 4.12 0.62
C ILE A 3 -15.49 5.43 1.18
N GLY A 4 -15.48 6.51 0.39
CA GLY A 4 -16.05 7.79 0.83
C GLY A 4 -17.57 7.75 1.01
N ALA A 5 -18.28 7.10 0.11
CA ALA A 5 -19.73 6.91 0.26
C ALA A 5 -20.06 6.08 1.51
N ALA A 6 -19.29 5.02 1.77
CA ALA A 6 -19.43 4.21 2.97
C ALA A 6 -19.17 4.99 4.25
N SER A 7 -18.10 5.78 4.30
CA SER A 7 -17.79 6.59 5.49
C SER A 7 -18.86 7.64 5.77
N VAL A 8 -19.38 8.29 4.74
CA VAL A 8 -20.50 9.25 4.90
C VAL A 8 -21.76 8.54 5.43
N PHE A 9 -22.10 7.37 4.86
CA PHE A 9 -23.25 6.60 5.33
C PHE A 9 -23.10 6.13 6.78
N LEU A 10 -21.90 5.67 7.16
CA LEU A 10 -21.58 5.25 8.54
C LEU A 10 -21.69 6.41 9.53
N LEU A 11 -21.28 7.61 9.14
CA LEU A 11 -21.49 8.82 9.94
C LEU A 11 -22.98 9.10 10.14
N MET A 12 -23.77 9.01 9.07
CA MET A 12 -25.23 9.23 9.17
C MET A 12 -25.91 8.19 10.06
N LYS A 13 -25.48 6.92 9.99
CA LYS A 13 -26.01 5.82 10.82
C LYS A 13 -25.70 6.00 12.31
N ASN A 14 -24.59 6.68 12.65
CA ASN A 14 -24.11 6.86 14.02
C ASN A 14 -24.31 8.28 14.58
N ASP A 15 -25.28 9.03 14.12
CA ASP A 15 -25.58 10.40 14.59
C ASP A 15 -24.41 11.39 14.38
N GLY A 16 -23.65 11.21 13.31
CA GLY A 16 -22.50 12.01 12.96
C GLY A 16 -21.23 11.61 13.71
N PHE A 17 -20.21 12.43 13.57
CA PHE A 17 -18.90 12.18 14.17
C PHE A 17 -18.92 12.24 15.72
N SER A 18 -19.71 13.15 16.29
CA SER A 18 -19.88 13.27 17.75
C SER A 18 -20.58 12.05 18.37
N GLY A 19 -21.58 11.50 17.71
CA GLY A 19 -22.25 10.28 18.14
C GLY A 19 -21.33 9.07 18.11
N LEU A 20 -20.51 8.96 17.06
CA LEU A 20 -19.54 7.90 16.92
C LEU A 20 -18.46 7.97 18.02
N LEU A 21 -17.93 9.17 18.32
CA LEU A 21 -16.96 9.38 19.39
C LEU A 21 -17.53 9.10 20.77
N ALA A 22 -18.76 9.47 21.02
CA ALA A 22 -19.42 9.20 22.32
C ALA A 22 -19.55 7.70 22.59
N LYS A 23 -19.71 6.87 21.53
CA LYS A 23 -19.80 5.40 21.62
C LYS A 23 -18.45 4.73 21.78
N THR A 24 -17.39 5.27 21.19
CA THR A 24 -16.03 4.68 21.21
C THR A 24 -15.20 5.10 22.43
N GLY A 25 -15.55 6.20 23.12
CA GLY A 25 -14.78 6.72 24.26
C GLY A 25 -13.41 7.29 23.83
N GLU A 26 -12.43 7.26 24.76
CA GLU A 26 -11.09 7.83 24.55
C GLU A 26 -10.10 6.86 23.89
N ALA A 27 -10.42 5.57 23.82
CA ALA A 27 -9.53 4.53 23.31
C ALA A 27 -8.97 4.80 21.90
N PRO A 28 -9.75 5.32 20.92
CA PRO A 28 -9.25 5.58 19.57
C PRO A 28 -8.16 6.66 19.47
N PHE A 29 -7.98 7.47 20.50
CA PHE A 29 -6.98 8.54 20.52
C PHE A 29 -5.69 8.16 21.25
N GLN A 30 -5.61 6.93 21.76
CA GLN A 30 -4.38 6.40 22.32
C GLN A 30 -3.49 5.85 21.19
N PHE A 31 -2.66 6.72 20.62
CA PHE A 31 -1.74 6.36 19.52
C PHE A 31 -0.58 5.46 19.97
N THR A 32 -0.42 5.24 21.26
CA THR A 32 0.64 4.41 21.81
C THR A 32 0.08 3.42 22.81
N SER A 33 0.51 2.18 22.70
CA SER A 33 0.19 1.10 23.61
C SER A 33 1.45 0.29 23.96
N ALA A 34 1.33 -0.71 24.83
CA ALA A 34 2.45 -1.60 25.14
C ALA A 34 2.93 -2.36 23.88
N GLU A 35 2.02 -2.71 22.98
CA GLU A 35 2.33 -3.37 21.71
C GLU A 35 2.82 -2.39 20.63
N TRP A 36 2.40 -1.13 20.72
CA TRP A 36 2.73 -0.05 19.79
C TRP A 36 3.40 1.12 20.50
N PRO A 37 4.66 0.96 20.94
CA PRO A 37 5.40 2.05 21.57
C PRO A 37 5.64 3.19 20.56
N ALA A 38 5.75 4.43 21.05
CA ALA A 38 5.92 5.61 20.21
C ALA A 38 7.07 5.49 19.20
N MET A 39 8.17 4.84 19.59
CA MET A 39 9.31 4.61 18.71
C MET A 39 8.94 3.73 17.51
N ARG A 40 8.16 2.67 17.71
CA ARG A 40 7.68 1.80 16.61
C ARG A 40 6.80 2.58 15.64
N VAL A 41 5.88 3.39 16.16
CA VAL A 41 5.01 4.23 15.32
C VAL A 41 5.83 5.23 14.49
N ILE A 42 6.80 5.90 15.10
CA ILE A 42 7.69 6.85 14.40
C ILE A 42 8.53 6.14 13.35
N THR A 43 9.12 4.98 13.68
CA THR A 43 9.95 4.21 12.75
C THR A 43 9.13 3.75 11.54
N LEU A 44 7.94 3.22 11.76
CA LEU A 44 7.02 2.82 10.68
C LEU A 44 6.62 4.02 9.83
N PHE A 45 6.24 5.13 10.46
CA PHE A 45 5.90 6.34 9.72
C PHE A 45 7.05 6.80 8.82
N CYS A 46 8.28 6.83 9.34
CA CYS A 46 9.45 7.20 8.55
C CYS A 46 9.73 6.19 7.43
N ALA A 47 9.63 4.89 7.70
CA ALA A 47 9.85 3.84 6.72
C ALA A 47 8.83 3.91 5.58
N PHE A 48 7.55 4.04 5.90
CA PHE A 48 6.49 4.23 4.91
C PHE A 48 6.67 5.54 4.13
N PHE A 49 6.87 6.65 4.83
CA PHE A 49 6.97 7.97 4.19
C PHE A 49 8.15 8.05 3.21
N LEU A 50 9.34 7.60 3.63
CA LEU A 50 10.54 7.64 2.79
C LEU A 50 10.56 6.51 1.77
N GLY A 51 10.16 5.30 2.15
CA GLY A 51 10.16 4.14 1.28
C GLY A 51 9.14 4.24 0.15
N GLU A 52 7.93 4.71 0.44
CA GLU A 52 6.84 4.82 -0.53
C GLU A 52 7.15 5.83 -1.65
N MET A 53 7.90 6.90 -1.35
CA MET A 53 8.28 7.90 -2.37
C MET A 53 9.14 7.31 -3.49
N LEU A 54 9.88 6.23 -3.24
CA LEU A 54 10.82 5.61 -4.17
C LEU A 54 10.29 4.33 -4.80
N VAL A 55 9.05 3.94 -4.53
CA VAL A 55 8.43 2.76 -5.14
C VAL A 55 8.34 2.92 -6.66
N PRO A 56 8.91 1.99 -7.45
CA PRO A 56 9.03 2.10 -8.90
C PRO A 56 7.74 2.46 -9.65
N PRO A 57 6.57 1.92 -9.34
CA PRO A 57 5.31 2.31 -9.97
C PRO A 57 4.99 3.80 -9.90
N TYR A 58 5.36 4.49 -8.82
CA TYR A 58 5.14 5.93 -8.71
C TYR A 58 6.19 6.74 -9.47
N ALA A 59 7.44 6.31 -9.44
CA ALA A 59 8.51 6.94 -10.23
C ALA A 59 8.21 6.90 -11.73
N VAL A 60 7.77 5.75 -12.26
CA VAL A 60 7.40 5.59 -13.67
C VAL A 60 6.29 6.56 -14.06
N ARG A 61 5.28 6.77 -13.22
CA ARG A 61 4.20 7.74 -13.49
C ARG A 61 4.71 9.18 -13.62
N CYS A 62 5.73 9.55 -12.85
CA CYS A 62 6.38 10.86 -12.99
C CYS A 62 7.10 11.03 -14.33
N PHE A 63 7.74 9.97 -14.83
CA PHE A 63 8.45 10.01 -16.12
C PHE A 63 7.52 10.04 -17.34
N ILE A 64 6.30 9.52 -17.23
CA ILE A 64 5.31 9.55 -18.31
C ILE A 64 4.70 10.96 -18.49
N ALA A 65 4.84 11.83 -17.51
CA ALA A 65 4.26 13.17 -17.58
C ALA A 65 4.85 13.99 -18.73
N ARG A 66 3.99 14.71 -19.47
CA ARG A 66 4.36 15.48 -20.65
C ARG A 66 5.36 16.61 -20.38
N ASN A 67 5.36 17.13 -19.17
CA ASN A 67 6.28 18.16 -18.72
C ASN A 67 6.53 18.10 -17.21
N PRO A 68 7.68 18.62 -16.69
CA PRO A 68 8.02 18.57 -15.27
C PRO A 68 7.01 19.31 -14.37
N ARG A 69 6.37 20.37 -14.86
CA ARG A 69 5.33 21.10 -14.10
C ARG A 69 4.09 20.23 -13.92
N GLY A 70 3.65 19.53 -14.97
CA GLY A 70 2.55 18.58 -14.92
C GLY A 70 2.82 17.41 -13.95
N ALA A 71 4.02 16.85 -13.97
CA ALA A 71 4.44 15.83 -13.00
C ALA A 71 4.34 16.36 -11.57
N ARG A 72 4.94 17.51 -11.28
CA ARG A 72 4.94 18.13 -9.95
C ARG A 72 3.54 18.40 -9.41
N TRP A 73 2.68 19.04 -10.20
CA TRP A 73 1.31 19.35 -9.77
C TRP A 73 0.42 18.12 -9.69
N GLY A 74 0.63 17.13 -10.57
CA GLY A 74 -0.08 15.87 -10.53
C GLY A 74 0.24 15.08 -9.24
N VAL A 75 1.52 14.96 -8.91
CA VAL A 75 1.94 14.28 -7.66
C VAL A 75 1.49 15.05 -6.42
N ALA A 76 1.70 16.37 -6.38
CA ALA A 76 1.28 17.20 -5.25
C ALA A 76 -0.26 17.16 -5.06
N GLY A 77 -1.02 17.31 -6.14
CA GLY A 77 -2.48 17.27 -6.08
C GLY A 77 -3.04 15.92 -5.65
N SER A 78 -2.50 14.82 -6.18
CA SER A 78 -2.88 13.47 -5.73
C SER A 78 -2.49 13.23 -4.28
N GLY A 79 -1.32 13.67 -3.85
CA GLY A 79 -0.86 13.54 -2.47
C GLY A 79 -1.75 14.30 -1.48
N ILE A 80 -2.09 15.56 -1.78
CA ILE A 80 -3.00 16.37 -0.96
C ILE A 80 -4.39 15.70 -0.89
N PHE A 81 -4.92 15.26 -2.04
CA PHE A 81 -6.21 14.57 -2.07
C PHE A 81 -6.21 13.31 -1.20
N LEU A 82 -5.20 12.46 -1.36
CA LEU A 82 -5.07 11.23 -0.57
C LEU A 82 -4.89 11.53 0.92
N LEU A 83 -4.08 12.53 1.28
CA LEU A 83 -3.83 12.91 2.68
C LEU A 83 -5.10 13.45 3.36
N CYS A 84 -5.90 14.24 2.67
CA CYS A 84 -7.11 14.84 3.25
C CYS A 84 -8.29 13.86 3.29
N PHE A 85 -8.42 13.00 2.29
CA PHE A 85 -9.62 12.17 2.12
C PHE A 85 -9.48 10.77 2.70
N LEU A 86 -8.37 10.07 2.41
CA LEU A 86 -8.24 8.65 2.72
C LEU A 86 -8.12 8.38 4.23
N PRO A 87 -7.27 9.08 5.01
CA PRO A 87 -7.15 8.85 6.45
C PRO A 87 -8.46 9.12 7.18
N VAL A 88 -9.17 10.18 6.81
CA VAL A 88 -10.46 10.52 7.42
C VAL A 88 -11.50 9.43 7.15
N ALA A 89 -11.59 8.95 5.91
CA ALA A 89 -12.51 7.89 5.54
C ALA A 89 -12.19 6.57 6.26
N ILE A 90 -10.92 6.18 6.31
CA ILE A 90 -10.46 4.96 7.00
C ILE A 90 -10.69 5.08 8.51
N PHE A 91 -10.41 6.25 9.10
CA PHE A 91 -10.63 6.49 10.53
C PHE A 91 -12.12 6.34 10.91
N ILE A 92 -13.02 6.93 10.14
CA ILE A 92 -14.48 6.78 10.35
C ILE A 92 -14.90 5.31 10.25
N MET A 93 -14.38 4.59 9.28
CA MET A 93 -14.68 3.17 9.11
C MET A 93 -14.14 2.33 10.27
N GLY A 94 -12.92 2.60 10.73
CA GLY A 94 -12.33 1.95 11.90
C GLY A 94 -13.12 2.18 13.18
N LEU A 95 -13.53 3.44 13.45
CA LEU A 95 -14.40 3.76 14.59
C LEU A 95 -15.75 3.06 14.48
N SER A 96 -16.35 3.02 13.29
CA SER A 96 -17.63 2.36 13.08
C SER A 96 -17.53 0.85 13.30
N ALA A 97 -16.41 0.23 12.91
CA ALA A 97 -16.16 -1.19 13.15
C ALA A 97 -16.04 -1.52 14.65
N GLN A 98 -15.47 -0.61 15.45
CA GLN A 98 -15.36 -0.76 16.91
C GLN A 98 -16.71 -0.68 17.62
N VAL A 99 -17.70 0.01 17.05
CA VAL A 99 -19.02 0.20 17.64
C VAL A 99 -20.01 -0.87 17.17
N ASP A 100 -19.77 -1.48 16.04
CA ASP A 100 -20.69 -2.45 15.42
C ASP A 100 -20.59 -3.84 16.10
N PRO A 101 -21.68 -4.35 16.75
CA PRO A 101 -21.62 -5.61 17.48
C PRO A 101 -21.34 -6.82 16.57
N GLY A 102 -21.81 -6.78 15.31
CA GLY A 102 -21.60 -7.87 14.37
C GLY A 102 -20.12 -8.00 13.99
N VAL A 103 -19.43 -6.88 13.82
CA VAL A 103 -17.99 -6.87 13.54
C VAL A 103 -17.19 -7.38 14.76
N GLN A 104 -17.56 -6.93 15.97
CA GLN A 104 -16.91 -7.39 17.20
C GLN A 104 -17.09 -8.89 17.41
N GLN A 105 -18.28 -9.42 17.19
CA GLN A 105 -18.54 -10.84 17.30
C GLN A 105 -17.72 -11.64 16.28
N ALA A 106 -17.66 -11.21 15.02
CA ALA A 106 -16.87 -11.89 13.99
C ALA A 106 -15.37 -11.92 14.31
N VAL A 107 -14.83 -10.83 14.87
CA VAL A 107 -13.43 -10.77 15.34
C VAL A 107 -13.19 -11.73 16.50
N LEU A 108 -14.13 -11.83 17.46
CA LEU A 108 -14.04 -12.75 18.59
C LEU A 108 -14.12 -14.22 18.16
N GLU A 109 -15.00 -14.55 17.21
CA GLU A 109 -15.16 -15.91 16.69
C GLU A 109 -13.94 -16.40 15.89
N THR A 110 -13.23 -15.50 15.23
CA THR A 110 -12.03 -15.84 14.45
C THR A 110 -10.81 -16.07 15.36
N GLY A 111 -10.88 -15.70 16.65
CA GLY A 111 -9.85 -15.99 17.65
C GLY A 111 -8.50 -15.27 17.46
N SER A 112 -8.40 -14.45 16.47
CA SER A 112 -7.26 -13.58 16.21
C SER A 112 -7.80 -12.18 15.87
N ALA A 113 -7.09 -11.16 16.29
CA ALA A 113 -7.34 -9.78 15.89
C ALA A 113 -7.00 -9.60 14.37
N ASP A 114 -7.60 -10.45 13.53
CA ASP A 114 -7.32 -10.47 12.10
C ASP A 114 -8.00 -9.26 11.47
N SER A 115 -7.25 -8.17 11.39
CA SER A 115 -7.70 -6.89 10.84
C SER A 115 -8.27 -7.01 9.41
N GLN A 116 -7.97 -8.11 8.73
CA GLN A 116 -8.37 -8.37 7.36
C GLN A 116 -9.88 -8.62 7.21
N ILE A 117 -10.52 -9.20 8.23
CA ILE A 117 -11.96 -9.51 8.20
C ILE A 117 -12.83 -8.31 8.56
N VAL A 118 -12.26 -7.29 9.21
CA VAL A 118 -13.00 -6.14 9.74
C VAL A 118 -13.75 -5.40 8.63
N PHE A 119 -13.07 -5.07 7.53
CA PHE A 119 -13.70 -4.33 6.43
C PHE A 119 -14.81 -5.12 5.72
N PRO A 120 -14.59 -6.37 5.27
CA PRO A 120 -15.66 -7.16 4.64
C PRO A 120 -16.86 -7.37 5.56
N THR A 121 -16.63 -7.63 6.84
CA THR A 121 -17.69 -7.82 7.83
C THR A 121 -18.49 -6.52 8.04
N LEU A 122 -17.79 -5.38 8.24
CA LEU A 122 -18.46 -4.09 8.38
C LEU A 122 -19.34 -3.77 7.15
N MET A 123 -18.89 -4.10 5.96
CA MET A 123 -19.67 -3.90 4.74
C MET A 123 -20.92 -4.80 4.72
N ARG A 124 -20.80 -6.06 5.12
CA ARG A 124 -21.92 -7.00 5.18
C ARG A 124 -22.97 -6.61 6.22
N GLU A 125 -22.55 -6.18 7.40
CA GLU A 125 -23.45 -5.79 8.49
C GLU A 125 -24.13 -4.42 8.23
N THR A 126 -23.45 -3.55 7.45
CA THR A 126 -23.96 -2.18 7.25
C THR A 126 -24.82 -2.03 6.02
N PHE A 127 -24.53 -2.75 4.95
CA PHE A 127 -25.16 -2.55 3.64
C PHE A 127 -25.96 -3.78 3.16
N PRO A 128 -26.99 -3.57 2.33
CA PRO A 128 -27.65 -4.67 1.63
C PRO A 128 -26.65 -5.51 0.81
N ALA A 129 -26.89 -6.80 0.69
CA ALA A 129 -25.97 -7.78 0.08
C ALA A 129 -25.41 -7.35 -1.29
N ALA A 130 -26.24 -6.72 -2.13
CA ALA A 130 -25.81 -6.24 -3.45
C ALA A 130 -24.77 -5.13 -3.35
N ILE A 131 -24.97 -4.14 -2.47
CA ILE A 131 -24.04 -3.02 -2.27
C ILE A 131 -22.75 -3.51 -1.61
N ALA A 132 -22.86 -4.33 -0.57
CA ALA A 132 -21.73 -4.95 0.10
C ALA A 132 -20.86 -5.75 -0.90
N GLY A 133 -21.48 -6.55 -1.76
CA GLY A 133 -20.80 -7.30 -2.82
C GLY A 133 -20.04 -6.40 -3.79
N ILE A 134 -20.64 -5.30 -4.25
CA ILE A 134 -19.97 -4.32 -5.13
C ILE A 134 -18.78 -3.68 -4.41
N MET A 135 -18.90 -3.34 -3.14
CA MET A 135 -17.82 -2.70 -2.38
C MET A 135 -16.64 -3.67 -2.14
N ILE A 136 -16.93 -4.92 -1.82
CA ILE A 136 -15.90 -5.97 -1.69
C ILE A 136 -15.22 -6.22 -3.05
N ALA A 137 -15.99 -6.31 -4.13
CA ALA A 137 -15.43 -6.45 -5.47
C ALA A 137 -14.54 -5.25 -5.86
N ALA A 138 -14.94 -4.04 -5.51
CA ALA A 138 -14.15 -2.83 -5.74
C ALA A 138 -12.83 -2.85 -4.94
N LEU A 139 -12.84 -3.37 -3.70
CA LEU A 139 -11.62 -3.56 -2.90
C LEU A 139 -10.68 -4.56 -3.58
N ILE A 140 -11.21 -5.71 -3.99
CA ILE A 140 -10.43 -6.73 -4.70
C ILE A 140 -9.83 -6.14 -5.98
N ALA A 141 -10.61 -5.40 -6.76
CA ALA A 141 -10.14 -4.75 -7.98
C ALA A 141 -9.02 -3.73 -7.71
N ALA A 142 -9.11 -2.97 -6.63
CA ALA A 142 -8.07 -2.03 -6.21
C ALA A 142 -6.75 -2.75 -5.85
N VAL A 143 -6.83 -3.84 -5.09
CA VAL A 143 -5.67 -4.68 -4.74
C VAL A 143 -5.04 -5.30 -6.00
N MET A 144 -5.85 -5.85 -6.89
CA MET A 144 -5.38 -6.40 -8.17
C MET A 144 -4.67 -5.35 -9.03
N SER A 145 -5.21 -4.14 -9.12
CA SER A 145 -4.58 -3.04 -9.87
C SER A 145 -3.19 -2.67 -9.34
N SER A 146 -3.00 -2.72 -8.03
CA SER A 146 -1.68 -2.49 -7.41
C SER A 146 -0.73 -3.64 -7.70
N GLY A 147 -1.20 -4.89 -7.59
CA GLY A 147 -0.45 -6.09 -7.94
C GLY A 147 0.04 -6.10 -9.40
N ASP A 148 -0.82 -5.73 -10.34
CA ASP A 148 -0.46 -5.61 -11.76
C ASP A 148 0.66 -4.59 -12.00
N SER A 149 0.60 -3.46 -11.29
CA SER A 149 1.63 -2.42 -11.38
C SER A 149 2.99 -2.92 -10.88
N CYS A 150 3.00 -3.65 -9.75
CA CYS A 150 4.21 -4.26 -9.21
C CYS A 150 4.78 -5.34 -10.14
N LEU A 151 3.95 -6.24 -10.64
CA LEU A 151 4.36 -7.29 -11.59
C LEU A 151 4.93 -6.70 -12.87
N SER A 152 4.32 -5.63 -13.40
CA SER A 152 4.82 -4.93 -14.58
C SER A 152 6.19 -4.30 -14.34
N CYS A 153 6.42 -3.71 -13.17
CA CYS A 153 7.72 -3.15 -12.82
C CYS A 153 8.80 -4.24 -12.70
N ILE A 154 8.50 -5.33 -12.00
CA ILE A 154 9.45 -6.46 -11.86
C ILE A 154 9.78 -7.06 -13.22
N SER A 155 8.79 -7.28 -14.08
CA SER A 155 9.02 -7.82 -15.41
C SER A 155 9.90 -6.91 -16.27
N THR A 156 9.74 -5.59 -16.14
CA THR A 156 10.56 -4.61 -16.85
C THR A 156 12.00 -4.61 -16.32
N ILE A 157 12.20 -4.65 -15.03
CA ILE A 157 13.54 -4.73 -14.40
C ILE A 157 14.25 -6.02 -14.86
N VAL A 158 13.58 -7.16 -14.79
CA VAL A 158 14.16 -8.45 -15.23
C VAL A 158 14.51 -8.42 -16.72
N MET A 159 13.63 -7.88 -17.55
CA MET A 159 13.82 -7.81 -18.98
C MET A 159 14.94 -6.83 -19.38
N GLU A 160 14.88 -5.59 -18.89
CA GLU A 160 15.77 -4.51 -19.33
C GLU A 160 17.09 -4.48 -18.55
N ASP A 161 17.04 -4.61 -17.22
CA ASP A 161 18.23 -4.41 -16.40
C ASP A 161 19.02 -5.70 -16.23
N ILE A 162 18.37 -6.84 -16.14
CA ILE A 162 19.06 -8.12 -15.97
C ILE A 162 19.32 -8.76 -17.33
N TYR A 163 18.27 -9.09 -18.08
CA TYR A 163 18.44 -9.90 -19.30
C TYR A 163 19.16 -9.13 -20.41
N ARG A 164 18.66 -7.95 -20.77
CA ARG A 164 19.21 -7.15 -21.88
C ARG A 164 20.60 -6.64 -21.61
N LYS A 165 20.91 -6.25 -20.35
CA LYS A 165 22.23 -5.69 -20.02
C LYS A 165 23.27 -6.75 -19.70
N LEU A 166 22.88 -7.84 -19.02
CA LEU A 166 23.84 -8.82 -18.51
C LEU A 166 23.91 -10.11 -19.31
N VAL A 167 22.83 -10.51 -19.99
CA VAL A 167 22.74 -11.82 -20.66
C VAL A 167 22.86 -11.67 -22.17
N ASP A 168 22.01 -10.87 -22.80
CA ASP A 168 21.96 -10.73 -24.26
C ASP A 168 21.62 -9.27 -24.67
N PRO A 169 22.66 -8.41 -24.84
CA PRO A 169 22.48 -7.03 -25.29
C PRO A 169 21.86 -6.88 -26.67
N GLY A 170 21.94 -7.90 -27.51
CA GLY A 170 21.39 -7.93 -28.86
C GLY A 170 20.03 -8.61 -28.98
N ALA A 171 19.36 -8.91 -27.85
CA ALA A 171 18.12 -9.65 -27.87
C ALA A 171 17.02 -8.97 -28.69
N SER A 172 16.32 -9.75 -29.52
CA SER A 172 15.17 -9.24 -30.26
C SER A 172 13.97 -8.92 -29.34
N ASP A 173 13.13 -7.96 -29.72
CA ASP A 173 11.94 -7.57 -28.98
C ASP A 173 10.99 -8.72 -28.65
N ARG A 174 10.89 -9.71 -29.57
CA ARG A 174 10.10 -10.93 -29.32
C ARG A 174 10.68 -11.78 -28.18
N ARG A 175 12.00 -11.83 -28.06
CA ARG A 175 12.69 -12.56 -26.99
C ARG A 175 12.52 -11.81 -25.66
N LEU A 176 12.70 -10.51 -25.67
CA LEU A 176 12.50 -9.64 -24.50
C LEU A 176 11.06 -9.75 -23.95
N LEU A 177 10.06 -9.69 -24.83
CA LEU A 177 8.66 -9.87 -24.43
C LEU A 177 8.38 -11.25 -23.82
N ARG A 178 9.05 -12.31 -24.31
CA ARG A 178 8.93 -13.65 -23.73
C ARG A 178 9.53 -13.71 -22.34
N ILE A 179 10.70 -13.11 -22.14
CA ILE A 179 11.35 -13.02 -20.83
C ILE A 179 10.48 -12.23 -19.84
N ALA A 180 9.91 -11.10 -20.26
CA ALA A 180 8.99 -10.32 -19.43
C ALA A 180 7.78 -11.14 -18.98
N LYS A 181 7.14 -11.87 -19.90
CA LYS A 181 6.00 -12.76 -19.58
C LYS A 181 6.39 -13.88 -18.60
N MET A 182 7.55 -14.49 -18.80
CA MET A 182 8.05 -15.52 -17.88
C MET A 182 8.36 -14.94 -16.51
N ALA A 183 8.99 -13.76 -16.43
CA ALA A 183 9.25 -13.08 -15.19
C ALA A 183 7.95 -12.76 -14.43
N THR A 184 6.94 -12.22 -15.11
CA THR A 184 5.61 -11.97 -14.52
C THR A 184 4.98 -13.24 -13.96
N LEU A 185 5.00 -14.34 -14.75
CA LEU A 185 4.42 -15.61 -14.32
C LEU A 185 5.14 -16.18 -13.09
N VAL A 186 6.46 -16.25 -13.14
CA VAL A 186 7.28 -16.78 -12.03
C VAL A 186 7.09 -15.96 -10.77
N THR A 187 7.16 -14.63 -10.87
CA THR A 187 6.96 -13.74 -9.72
C THR A 187 5.55 -13.85 -9.17
N GLY A 188 4.52 -13.92 -10.04
CA GLY A 188 3.14 -14.10 -9.61
C GLY A 188 2.91 -15.42 -8.88
N VAL A 189 3.49 -16.51 -9.35
CA VAL A 189 3.43 -17.82 -8.69
C VAL A 189 4.14 -17.78 -7.33
N ILE A 190 5.33 -17.18 -7.25
CA ILE A 190 6.07 -17.03 -5.98
C ILE A 190 5.24 -16.20 -5.00
N ALA A 191 4.68 -15.07 -5.43
CA ALA A 191 3.84 -14.22 -4.59
C ALA A 191 2.60 -14.97 -4.07
N ALA A 192 1.94 -15.76 -4.92
CA ALA A 192 0.80 -16.59 -4.53
C ALA A 192 1.18 -17.66 -3.51
N LEU A 193 2.33 -18.32 -3.68
CA LEU A 193 2.82 -19.30 -2.70
C LEU A 193 3.19 -18.63 -1.37
N CYS A 194 3.84 -17.47 -1.39
CA CYS A 194 4.15 -16.72 -0.17
C CYS A 194 2.89 -16.30 0.57
N SER A 195 1.83 -15.89 -0.12
CA SER A 195 0.56 -15.52 0.49
C SER A 195 -0.16 -16.67 1.20
N CYS A 196 0.12 -17.92 0.83
CA CYS A 196 -0.41 -19.10 1.52
C CYS A 196 0.29 -19.38 2.87
N VAL A 197 1.51 -18.86 3.04
CA VAL A 197 2.31 -19.07 4.26
C VAL A 197 2.13 -17.94 5.26
N TYR A 198 1.99 -16.72 4.78
CA TYR A 198 1.85 -15.53 5.60
C TYR A 198 0.41 -15.03 5.56
N SER A 199 -0.26 -15.03 6.71
CA SER A 199 -1.64 -14.55 6.85
C SER A 199 -1.75 -13.11 7.38
N ASP A 200 -0.72 -12.60 8.07
CA ASP A 200 -0.74 -11.25 8.64
C ASP A 200 -0.17 -10.22 7.66
N ILE A 201 -1.06 -9.37 7.10
CA ILE A 201 -0.69 -8.31 6.16
C ILE A 201 0.22 -7.26 6.81
N VAL A 202 0.00 -6.93 8.09
CA VAL A 202 0.79 -5.90 8.79
C VAL A 202 2.22 -6.39 8.98
N ALA A 203 2.39 -7.63 9.42
CA ALA A 203 3.72 -8.23 9.59
C ALA A 203 4.49 -8.33 8.26
N ILE A 204 3.81 -8.67 7.16
CA ILE A 204 4.42 -8.68 5.81
C ILE A 204 4.85 -7.27 5.42
N LEU A 205 4.01 -6.27 5.63
CA LEU A 205 4.33 -4.88 5.32
C LEU A 205 5.54 -4.39 6.13
N GLU A 206 5.58 -4.63 7.44
CA GLU A 206 6.74 -4.29 8.28
C GLU A 206 8.02 -4.96 7.73
N PHE A 207 7.99 -6.26 7.48
CA PHE A 207 9.11 -6.99 6.91
C PHE A 207 9.59 -6.42 5.57
N VAL A 208 8.67 -6.12 4.67
CA VAL A 208 9.01 -5.55 3.35
C VAL A 208 9.63 -4.16 3.50
N TYR A 209 9.09 -3.32 4.36
CA TYR A 209 9.62 -1.95 4.55
C TYR A 209 10.93 -1.92 5.32
N ASP A 210 11.17 -2.83 6.25
CA ASP A 210 12.44 -2.98 6.95
C ASP A 210 13.59 -3.31 5.99
N PHE A 211 13.28 -4.04 4.92
CA PHE A 211 14.24 -4.37 3.87
C PHE A 211 14.31 -3.31 2.77
N TRP A 212 13.14 -2.82 2.32
CA TRP A 212 13.02 -1.89 1.20
C TRP A 212 13.55 -0.50 1.51
N ALA A 213 13.19 0.07 2.66
CA ALA A 213 13.55 1.43 3.01
C ALA A 213 15.09 1.63 3.05
N PRO A 214 15.89 0.85 3.78
CA PRO A 214 17.33 1.02 3.78
C PRO A 214 17.97 0.75 2.41
N THR A 215 17.51 -0.25 1.65
CA THR A 215 18.09 -0.59 0.35
C THR A 215 17.82 0.45 -0.74
N MET A 216 16.75 1.21 -0.67
CA MET A 216 16.39 2.23 -1.67
C MET A 216 16.71 3.65 -1.21
N VAL A 217 16.38 3.98 0.05
CA VAL A 217 16.54 5.34 0.56
C VAL A 217 18.02 5.69 0.74
N ALA A 218 18.83 4.77 1.24
CA ALA A 218 20.25 5.05 1.48
C ALA A 218 21.02 5.34 0.17
N PRO A 219 20.97 4.50 -0.89
CA PRO A 219 21.62 4.82 -2.16
C PRO A 219 21.10 6.09 -2.81
N PHE A 220 19.79 6.36 -2.69
CA PHE A 220 19.18 7.57 -3.22
C PHE A 220 19.71 8.83 -2.54
N LEU A 221 19.76 8.85 -1.21
CA LEU A 221 20.29 9.98 -0.45
C LEU A 221 21.77 10.18 -0.70
N VAL A 222 22.55 9.11 -0.68
CA VAL A 222 24.00 9.16 -0.98
C VAL A 222 24.21 9.69 -2.40
N GLY A 223 23.45 9.21 -3.39
CA GLY A 223 23.50 9.71 -4.77
C GLY A 223 23.17 11.20 -4.88
N LEU A 224 22.15 11.66 -4.13
CA LEU A 224 21.72 13.05 -4.12
C LEU A 224 22.80 13.99 -3.52
N PHE A 225 23.42 13.61 -2.39
CA PHE A 225 24.41 14.42 -1.69
C PHE A 225 25.80 14.36 -2.36
N LEU A 226 26.13 13.26 -3.03
CA LEU A 226 27.39 13.08 -3.75
C LEU A 226 27.29 13.38 -5.24
N TYR A 227 26.19 13.96 -5.70
CA TYR A 227 26.00 14.36 -7.09
C TYR A 227 27.14 15.28 -7.54
N GLY A 228 27.90 14.85 -8.57
CA GLY A 228 29.07 15.56 -9.08
C GLY A 228 30.43 15.16 -8.47
N LYS A 229 30.45 14.28 -7.46
CA LYS A 229 31.69 13.71 -6.90
C LYS A 229 31.69 12.19 -7.07
N SER A 230 32.26 11.71 -8.20
CA SER A 230 32.47 10.27 -8.46
C SER A 230 31.30 9.33 -8.08
N GLN A 231 30.32 9.27 -8.96
CA GLN A 231 29.08 8.50 -8.74
C GLN A 231 29.29 6.97 -8.63
N SER A 232 30.40 6.44 -9.15
CA SER A 232 30.63 5.00 -9.23
C SER A 232 30.85 4.33 -7.86
N TYR A 233 31.50 5.02 -6.93
CA TYR A 233 31.79 4.44 -5.62
C TYR A 233 30.65 4.55 -4.61
N ALA A 234 29.82 5.59 -4.73
CA ALA A 234 28.69 5.78 -3.83
C ALA A 234 27.60 4.69 -3.99
N ALA A 235 27.36 4.24 -5.22
CA ALA A 235 26.40 3.19 -5.53
C ALA A 235 26.85 1.78 -5.10
N THR A 236 28.18 1.58 -4.90
CA THR A 236 28.74 0.28 -4.50
C THR A 236 28.87 0.13 -2.98
N LEU A 237 28.80 1.22 -2.23
CA LEU A 237 28.95 1.24 -0.76
C LEU A 237 27.60 1.19 -0.02
N CYS A 238 26.48 1.29 -0.73
CA CYS A 238 25.11 1.13 -0.24
C CYS A 238 24.55 -0.22 -0.66
#